data_17c70b9dc41dc6264e0a615c24b925fc
#
_entry.id   17c70b9dc41dc6264e0a615c24b925fc
#
_cell.length_a   1.000
_cell.length_b   1.000
_cell.length_c   1.000
_cell.angle_alpha   90.00
_cell.angle_beta   90.00
_cell.angle_gamma   90.00
#
_symmetry.space_group_name_H-M   'P 1'
#
loop_
_entity.id
_entity.type
_entity.pdbx_description
1 polymer ?
#
loop_
_entity_poly.entity_id
_entity_poly.type
_entity_poly.pdbx_seq_one_letter_code
_entity_poly.pdbx_strand_id
1 'polypeptide(L)'
;SAFPATYDYRVLLAITAVILLTWINLRGVRESGTIFALPTYAFVGGVLLVVGIGLVRYTGVFGIPAMVPQVHNVPPEQPVTQFLFIWLVLRAFAAGCTALTGIEAISNGVQAFKPPESKNAAKTMVAMGIIAMSLFVGITFLATHLNILPSEEESVLSQMTRSVAGGGVIYYWVQFFTMMILILAANTGYQDFPRLSSFLAKDGFMPRWMTHRGDRLVYSYGIIVLAFLASLLILVFRADEIAMLPLYALGVMLSFTLSQ
;
A
#
# COMPACT_ATOMS: atom_id res chain seq x y z
N SER A 1 -5.84 6.60 13.53
CA SER A 1 -6.51 7.48 12.57
C SER A 1 -8.03 7.58 12.79
N ALA A 2 -8.89 6.70 12.18
CA ALA A 2 -10.34 6.79 12.31
C ALA A 2 -10.87 6.41 13.70
N PHE A 3 -10.18 5.51 14.39
CA PHE A 3 -10.55 4.98 15.70
C PHE A 3 -9.34 5.02 16.67
N PRO A 4 -9.06 6.16 17.32
CA PRO A 4 -7.90 6.28 18.22
C PRO A 4 -7.89 5.26 19.37
N ALA A 5 -9.07 4.90 19.88
CA ALA A 5 -9.19 3.90 20.94
C ALA A 5 -8.67 2.50 20.61
N THR A 6 -8.46 2.19 19.33
CA THR A 6 -7.93 0.90 18.88
C THR A 6 -6.40 0.86 18.78
N TYR A 7 -5.72 1.99 18.99
CA TYR A 7 -4.27 2.10 18.84
C TYR A 7 -3.50 1.16 19.78
N ASP A 8 -3.95 1.04 21.03
CA ASP A 8 -3.32 0.15 22.02
C ASP A 8 -3.43 -1.34 21.63
N TYR A 9 -4.42 -1.68 20.82
CA TYR A 9 -4.65 -3.04 20.33
C TYR A 9 -4.05 -3.31 18.95
N ARG A 10 -3.22 -2.41 18.41
CA ARG A 10 -2.67 -2.49 17.05
C ARG A 10 -1.98 -3.82 16.73
N VAL A 11 -1.18 -4.35 17.66
CA VAL A 11 -0.50 -5.64 17.50
C VAL A 11 -1.51 -6.79 17.45
N LEU A 12 -2.47 -6.79 18.36
CA LEU A 12 -3.51 -7.82 18.42
C LEU A 12 -4.35 -7.82 17.15
N LEU A 13 -4.76 -6.64 16.67
CA LEU A 13 -5.54 -6.48 15.44
C LEU A 13 -4.75 -6.93 14.21
N ALA A 14 -3.45 -6.57 14.13
CA ALA A 14 -2.59 -6.97 13.03
C ALA A 14 -2.39 -8.50 12.99
N ILE A 15 -2.12 -9.14 14.13
CA ILE A 15 -2.00 -10.60 14.24
C ILE A 15 -3.33 -11.29 13.89
N THR A 16 -4.45 -10.74 14.35
CA THR A 16 -5.78 -11.29 14.01
C THR A 16 -6.03 -11.21 12.50
N ALA A 17 -5.67 -10.11 11.86
CA ALA A 17 -5.77 -9.97 10.40
C ALA A 17 -4.89 -11.00 9.66
N VAL A 18 -3.64 -11.22 10.11
CA VAL A 18 -2.74 -12.24 9.56
C VAL A 18 -3.36 -13.64 9.70
N ILE A 19 -3.88 -13.99 10.87
CA ILE A 19 -4.52 -15.30 11.12
C ILE A 19 -5.73 -15.47 10.19
N LEU A 20 -6.57 -14.45 10.06
CA LEU A 20 -7.77 -14.49 9.24
C LEU A 20 -7.43 -14.64 7.76
N LEU A 21 -6.46 -13.87 7.25
CA LEU A 21 -5.97 -14.00 5.87
C LEU A 21 -5.36 -15.37 5.62
N THR A 22 -4.56 -15.88 6.56
CA THR A 22 -3.99 -17.22 6.48
C THR A 22 -5.07 -18.29 6.37
N TRP A 23 -6.09 -18.20 7.21
CA TRP A 23 -7.20 -19.14 7.22
C TRP A 23 -8.01 -19.12 5.92
N ILE A 24 -8.30 -17.93 5.37
CA ILE A 24 -8.99 -17.77 4.09
C ILE A 24 -8.16 -18.39 2.96
N ASN A 25 -6.85 -18.10 2.91
CA ASN A 25 -5.97 -18.59 1.87
C ASN A 25 -5.74 -20.10 1.95
N LEU A 26 -5.64 -20.68 3.16
CA LEU A 26 -5.58 -22.12 3.34
C LEU A 26 -6.85 -22.84 2.91
N ARG A 27 -8.00 -22.17 2.91
CA ARG A 27 -9.25 -22.72 2.37
C ARG A 27 -9.30 -22.76 0.85
N GLY A 28 -8.33 -22.15 0.17
CA GLY A 28 -8.27 -22.12 -1.29
C GLY A 28 -9.42 -21.36 -1.92
N VAL A 29 -9.88 -20.29 -1.28
CA VAL A 29 -10.93 -19.43 -1.83
C VAL A 29 -10.40 -18.79 -3.11
N ARG A 30 -11.02 -19.14 -4.25
CA ARG A 30 -10.70 -18.49 -5.53
C ARG A 30 -11.16 -17.04 -5.46
N GLU A 31 -10.24 -16.14 -5.70
CA GLU A 31 -10.55 -14.71 -5.77
C GLU A 31 -11.45 -14.43 -6.97
N SER A 32 -12.58 -13.81 -6.72
CA SER A 32 -13.39 -13.23 -7.78
C SER A 32 -12.90 -11.83 -8.07
N GLY A 33 -12.34 -11.62 -9.26
CA GLY A 33 -11.85 -10.29 -9.68
C GLY A 33 -12.92 -9.19 -9.55
N THR A 34 -14.20 -9.56 -9.67
CA THR A 34 -15.34 -8.63 -9.51
C THR A 34 -15.50 -8.18 -8.05
N ILE A 35 -15.30 -9.06 -7.08
CA ILE A 35 -15.41 -8.73 -5.65
C ILE A 35 -14.26 -7.78 -5.25
N PHE A 36 -13.05 -7.99 -5.77
CA PHE A 36 -11.89 -7.15 -5.48
C PHE A 36 -11.88 -5.83 -6.25
N ALA A 37 -12.57 -5.76 -7.39
CA ALA A 37 -12.72 -4.53 -8.15
C ALA A 37 -13.49 -3.45 -7.37
N LEU A 38 -14.52 -3.83 -6.61
CA LEU A 38 -15.35 -2.88 -5.87
C LEU A 38 -14.54 -2.03 -4.86
N PRO A 39 -13.76 -2.61 -3.91
CA PRO A 39 -12.93 -1.83 -3.00
C PRO A 39 -11.90 -0.96 -3.72
N THR A 40 -11.31 -1.48 -4.81
CA THR A 40 -10.30 -0.76 -5.57
C THR A 40 -10.87 0.49 -6.22
N TYR A 41 -11.98 0.36 -6.96
CA TYR A 41 -12.61 1.51 -7.61
C TYR A 41 -13.22 2.48 -6.60
N ALA A 42 -13.79 1.99 -5.50
CA ALA A 42 -14.32 2.83 -4.44
C ALA A 42 -13.22 3.64 -3.73
N PHE A 43 -12.05 3.04 -3.50
CA PHE A 43 -10.87 3.73 -2.97
C PHE A 43 -10.36 4.79 -3.95
N VAL A 44 -10.05 4.40 -5.18
CA VAL A 44 -9.56 5.32 -6.21
C VAL A 44 -10.52 6.47 -6.42
N GLY A 45 -11.81 6.18 -6.59
CA GLY A 45 -12.86 7.19 -6.76
C GLY A 45 -12.99 8.10 -5.54
N GLY A 46 -12.92 7.54 -4.32
CA GLY A 46 -12.98 8.31 -3.08
C GLY A 46 -11.80 9.27 -2.92
N VAL A 47 -10.58 8.81 -3.20
CA VAL A 47 -9.38 9.65 -3.10
C VAL A 47 -9.35 10.71 -4.21
N LEU A 48 -9.70 10.35 -5.46
CA LEU A 48 -9.82 11.34 -6.56
C LEU A 48 -10.88 12.39 -6.27
N LEU A 49 -11.99 12.01 -5.64
CA LEU A 49 -13.04 12.96 -5.21
C LEU A 49 -12.49 13.92 -4.17
N VAL A 50 -11.75 13.43 -3.15
CA VAL A 50 -11.13 14.30 -2.14
C VAL A 50 -10.10 15.23 -2.78
N VAL A 51 -9.25 14.72 -3.68
CA VAL A 51 -8.29 15.54 -4.43
C VAL A 51 -9.03 16.60 -5.27
N GLY A 52 -10.10 16.23 -5.97
CA GLY A 52 -10.92 17.14 -6.74
C GLY A 52 -11.53 18.25 -5.88
N ILE A 53 -12.16 17.90 -4.75
CA ILE A 53 -12.70 18.88 -3.79
C ILE A 53 -11.57 19.79 -3.27
N GLY A 54 -10.42 19.21 -2.93
CA GLY A 54 -9.26 19.97 -2.45
C GLY A 54 -8.77 20.98 -3.48
N LEU A 55 -8.65 20.61 -4.75
CA LEU A 55 -8.26 21.51 -5.83
C LEU A 55 -9.30 22.62 -6.06
N VAL A 56 -10.59 22.31 -6.03
CA VAL A 56 -11.67 23.31 -6.14
C VAL A 56 -11.61 24.31 -4.98
N ARG A 57 -11.39 23.83 -3.76
CA ARG A 57 -11.24 24.71 -2.58
C ARG A 57 -9.95 25.53 -2.63
N TYR A 58 -8.88 24.99 -3.20
CA TYR A 58 -7.62 25.69 -3.40
C TYR A 58 -7.78 26.85 -4.38
N THR A 59 -8.46 26.63 -5.51
CA THR A 59 -8.67 27.65 -6.53
C THR A 59 -9.72 28.70 -6.13
N GLY A 60 -10.51 28.46 -5.07
CA GLY A 60 -11.60 29.33 -4.65
C GLY A 60 -12.75 29.44 -5.66
N VAL A 61 -12.76 28.58 -6.69
CA VAL A 61 -13.86 28.52 -7.66
C VAL A 61 -15.14 28.13 -6.93
N PHE A 62 -16.25 28.71 -7.28
CA PHE A 62 -17.60 28.56 -6.67
C PHE A 62 -17.78 29.18 -5.28
N GLY A 63 -16.90 30.09 -4.80
CA GLY A 63 -17.05 30.74 -3.51
C GLY A 63 -16.98 29.81 -2.29
N ILE A 64 -16.43 28.62 -2.45
CA ILE A 64 -16.24 27.66 -1.36
C ILE A 64 -15.09 28.15 -0.50
N PRO A 65 -15.21 28.14 0.86
CA PRO A 65 -14.16 28.61 1.74
C PRO A 65 -12.83 27.93 1.46
N ALA A 66 -11.77 28.73 1.34
CA ALA A 66 -10.41 28.25 1.18
C ALA A 66 -10.02 27.34 2.36
N MET A 67 -9.21 26.37 2.09
CA MET A 67 -8.64 25.50 3.14
C MET A 67 -7.66 26.30 3.98
N VAL A 68 -7.70 26.10 5.30
CA VAL A 68 -6.73 26.72 6.21
C VAL A 68 -5.57 25.73 6.39
N PRO A 69 -4.33 26.11 6.03
CA PRO A 69 -3.17 25.27 6.28
C PRO A 69 -3.03 24.97 7.79
N GLN A 70 -2.60 23.78 8.12
CA GLN A 70 -2.33 23.44 9.51
C GLN A 70 -1.10 24.22 10.00
N VAL A 71 -1.26 24.93 11.10
CA VAL A 71 -0.15 25.63 11.73
C VAL A 71 0.59 24.64 12.63
N HIS A 72 1.71 24.13 12.13
CA HIS A 72 2.64 23.37 12.95
C HIS A 72 3.75 24.30 13.44
N ASN A 73 4.10 24.22 14.70
CA ASN A 73 5.32 24.81 15.21
C ASN A 73 6.51 24.00 14.69
N VAL A 74 6.87 24.22 13.43
CA VAL A 74 8.07 23.62 12.85
C VAL A 74 9.27 24.32 13.51
N PRO A 75 10.22 23.57 14.08
CA PRO A 75 11.47 24.16 14.56
C PRO A 75 12.12 24.97 13.43
N PRO A 76 12.83 26.09 13.74
CA PRO A 76 13.46 26.90 12.72
C PRO A 76 14.36 26.02 11.84
N GLU A 77 14.25 26.21 10.54
CA GLU A 77 15.02 25.45 9.54
C GLU A 77 16.51 25.55 9.86
N GLN A 78 17.12 24.45 10.22
CA GLN A 78 18.58 24.40 10.34
C GLN A 78 19.19 24.41 8.94
N PRO A 79 20.27 25.18 8.71
CA PRO A 79 20.91 25.21 7.39
C PRO A 79 21.38 23.80 7.03
N VAL A 80 20.75 23.23 6.01
CA VAL A 80 21.07 21.89 5.52
C VAL A 80 22.33 21.99 4.66
N THR A 81 23.39 21.31 5.06
CA THR A 81 24.61 21.21 4.24
C THR A 81 24.27 20.57 2.91
N GLN A 82 24.92 20.96 1.82
CA GLN A 82 24.68 20.43 0.47
C GLN A 82 24.76 18.87 0.42
N PHE A 83 25.68 18.30 1.19
CA PHE A 83 25.79 16.84 1.33
C PHE A 83 24.52 16.23 1.99
N LEU A 84 24.04 16.83 3.08
CA LEU A 84 22.85 16.37 3.77
C LEU A 84 21.60 16.50 2.89
N PHE A 85 21.51 17.56 2.08
CA PHE A 85 20.42 17.73 1.10
C PHE A 85 20.40 16.59 0.07
N ILE A 86 21.56 16.27 -0.53
CA ILE A 86 21.66 15.16 -1.50
C ILE A 86 21.28 13.83 -0.83
N TRP A 87 21.75 13.61 0.40
CA TRP A 87 21.40 12.41 1.17
C TRP A 87 19.91 12.30 1.42
N LEU A 88 19.25 13.40 1.82
CA LEU A 88 17.80 13.43 2.04
C LEU A 88 17.02 13.15 0.74
N VAL A 89 17.45 13.71 -0.40
CA VAL A 89 16.84 13.45 -1.69
C VAL A 89 16.97 11.99 -2.08
N LEU A 90 18.15 11.38 -1.93
CA LEU A 90 18.39 9.97 -2.22
C LEU A 90 17.55 9.07 -1.31
N ARG A 91 17.45 9.39 -0.03
CA ARG A 91 16.61 8.67 0.93
C ARG A 91 15.12 8.78 0.58
N ALA A 92 14.65 9.97 0.22
CA ALA A 92 13.27 10.19 -0.21
C ALA A 92 12.97 9.43 -1.52
N PHE A 93 13.91 9.44 -2.47
CA PHE A 93 13.80 8.67 -3.70
C PHE A 93 13.69 7.17 -3.42
N ALA A 94 14.59 6.61 -2.60
CA ALA A 94 14.55 5.19 -2.22
C ALA A 94 13.24 4.81 -1.54
N ALA A 95 12.74 5.65 -0.63
CA ALA A 95 11.43 5.45 -0.01
C ALA A 95 10.29 5.53 -1.02
N GLY A 96 10.34 6.48 -1.96
CA GLY A 96 9.33 6.65 -3.02
C GLY A 96 9.27 5.47 -3.99
N CYS A 97 10.39 4.77 -4.23
CA CYS A 97 10.41 3.58 -5.09
C CYS A 97 9.57 2.42 -4.54
N THR A 98 9.22 2.42 -3.26
CA THR A 98 8.28 1.44 -2.70
C THR A 98 6.89 1.52 -3.34
N ALA A 99 6.51 2.69 -3.88
CA ALA A 99 5.25 2.87 -4.61
C ALA A 99 5.22 2.15 -5.96
N LEU A 100 6.37 1.70 -6.48
CA LEU A 100 6.45 0.96 -7.75
C LEU A 100 6.16 -0.53 -7.59
N THR A 101 6.01 -1.03 -6.37
CA THR A 101 5.64 -2.43 -6.12
C THR A 101 4.23 -2.72 -6.66
N GLY A 102 4.05 -3.93 -7.19
CA GLY A 102 2.79 -4.36 -7.83
C GLY A 102 2.79 -4.25 -9.35
N ILE A 103 3.69 -3.46 -9.97
CA ILE A 103 3.85 -3.40 -11.43
C ILE A 103 4.33 -4.75 -11.96
N GLU A 104 5.20 -5.42 -11.22
CA GLU A 104 5.70 -6.76 -11.52
C GLU A 104 4.58 -7.81 -11.60
N ALA A 105 3.51 -7.65 -10.83
CA ALA A 105 2.37 -8.58 -10.88
C ALA A 105 1.71 -8.60 -12.27
N ILE A 106 1.63 -7.45 -12.95
CA ILE A 106 1.10 -7.38 -14.31
C ILE A 106 2.11 -7.99 -15.30
N SER A 107 3.40 -7.69 -15.17
CA SER A 107 4.42 -8.21 -16.07
C SER A 107 4.59 -9.73 -15.97
N ASN A 108 4.52 -10.27 -14.76
CA ASN A 108 4.57 -11.71 -14.51
C ASN A 108 3.26 -12.43 -14.88
N GLY A 109 2.14 -11.69 -14.90
CA GLY A 109 0.80 -12.20 -15.18
C GLY A 109 0.30 -11.97 -16.61
N VAL A 110 1.14 -11.60 -17.57
CA VAL A 110 0.72 -11.30 -18.96
C VAL A 110 -0.09 -12.43 -19.56
N GLN A 111 0.29 -13.68 -19.31
CA GLN A 111 -0.39 -14.87 -19.85
C GLN A 111 -1.82 -15.07 -19.30
N ALA A 112 -2.19 -14.40 -18.22
CA ALA A 112 -3.53 -14.46 -17.64
C ALA A 112 -4.51 -13.48 -18.29
N PHE A 113 -4.03 -12.57 -19.14
CA PHE A 113 -4.89 -11.63 -19.85
C PHE A 113 -5.61 -12.29 -21.02
N LYS A 114 -6.76 -11.74 -21.38
CA LYS A 114 -7.49 -12.14 -22.61
C LYS A 114 -6.66 -11.79 -23.84
N PRO A 115 -6.71 -12.61 -24.93
CA PRO A 115 -6.03 -12.27 -26.18
C PRO A 115 -6.53 -10.94 -26.80
N PRO A 116 -5.63 -10.10 -27.33
CA PRO A 116 -4.18 -10.22 -27.38
C PRO A 116 -3.54 -9.82 -26.04
N GLU A 117 -2.94 -10.79 -25.36
CA GLU A 117 -2.50 -10.69 -23.95
C GLU A 117 -1.56 -9.52 -23.71
N SER A 118 -0.50 -9.39 -24.51
CA SER A 118 0.51 -8.33 -24.34
C SER A 118 -0.07 -6.92 -24.51
N LYS A 119 -0.99 -6.73 -25.47
CA LYS A 119 -1.65 -5.44 -25.68
C LYS A 119 -2.59 -5.09 -24.53
N ASN A 120 -3.32 -6.06 -24.02
CA ASN A 120 -4.24 -5.85 -22.91
C ASN A 120 -3.49 -5.62 -21.60
N ALA A 121 -2.41 -6.35 -21.34
CA ALA A 121 -1.51 -6.11 -20.21
C ALA A 121 -0.89 -4.71 -20.28
N ALA A 122 -0.37 -4.29 -21.44
CA ALA A 122 0.21 -2.95 -21.65
C ALA A 122 -0.83 -1.84 -21.38
N LYS A 123 -2.07 -1.98 -21.89
CA LYS A 123 -3.14 -1.00 -21.62
C LYS A 123 -3.46 -0.91 -20.13
N THR A 124 -3.54 -2.04 -19.46
CA THR A 124 -3.80 -2.08 -18.00
C THR A 124 -2.67 -1.41 -17.24
N MET A 125 -1.41 -1.67 -17.60
CA MET A 125 -0.23 -1.05 -16.98
C MET A 125 -0.22 0.47 -17.16
N VAL A 126 -0.51 0.96 -18.37
CA VAL A 126 -0.62 2.40 -18.65
C VAL A 126 -1.74 3.04 -17.84
N ALA A 127 -2.93 2.42 -17.83
CA ALA A 127 -4.06 2.93 -17.06
C ALA A 127 -3.75 3.00 -15.56
N MET A 128 -3.12 1.95 -15.02
CA MET A 128 -2.67 1.90 -13.62
C MET A 128 -1.65 3.01 -13.33
N GLY A 129 -0.68 3.20 -14.23
CA GLY A 129 0.34 4.26 -14.10
C GLY A 129 -0.28 5.65 -14.09
N ILE A 130 -1.25 5.93 -14.97
CA ILE A 130 -1.97 7.21 -15.01
C ILE A 130 -2.74 7.44 -13.71
N ILE A 131 -3.48 6.44 -13.23
CA ILE A 131 -4.24 6.52 -11.97
C ILE A 131 -3.29 6.76 -10.80
N ALA A 132 -2.24 5.95 -10.67
CA ALA A 132 -1.27 6.06 -9.59
C ALA A 132 -0.58 7.44 -9.59
N MET A 133 -0.16 7.93 -10.75
CA MET A 133 0.46 9.26 -10.88
C MET A 133 -0.52 10.38 -10.52
N SER A 134 -1.78 10.28 -10.94
CA SER A 134 -2.81 11.26 -10.61
C SER A 134 -3.07 11.33 -9.11
N LEU A 135 -3.16 10.17 -8.45
CA LEU A 135 -3.31 10.08 -7.00
C LEU A 135 -2.07 10.65 -6.30
N PHE A 136 -0.88 10.23 -6.70
CA PHE A 136 0.37 10.67 -6.09
C PHE A 136 0.55 12.18 -6.18
N VAL A 137 0.42 12.76 -7.38
CA VAL A 137 0.55 14.20 -7.60
C VAL A 137 -0.51 14.98 -6.83
N GLY A 138 -1.77 14.53 -6.89
CA GLY A 138 -2.88 15.17 -6.19
C GLY A 138 -2.71 15.17 -4.67
N ILE A 139 -2.36 14.02 -4.09
CA ILE A 139 -2.12 13.89 -2.63
C ILE A 139 -0.93 14.75 -2.22
N THR A 140 0.19 14.65 -2.94
CA THR A 140 1.41 15.41 -2.62
C THR A 140 1.18 16.90 -2.70
N PHE A 141 0.51 17.38 -3.74
CA PHE A 141 0.17 18.79 -3.91
C PHE A 141 -0.66 19.30 -2.72
N LEU A 142 -1.74 18.60 -2.39
CA LEU A 142 -2.62 19.02 -1.29
C LEU A 142 -1.95 18.90 0.07
N ALA A 143 -1.21 17.83 0.32
CA ALA A 143 -0.50 17.63 1.58
C ALA A 143 0.54 18.74 1.81
N THR A 144 1.30 19.10 0.78
CA THR A 144 2.28 20.19 0.84
C THR A 144 1.59 21.55 1.08
N HIS A 145 0.50 21.82 0.36
CA HIS A 145 -0.23 23.07 0.48
C HIS A 145 -0.91 23.23 1.85
N LEU A 146 -1.39 22.12 2.42
CA LEU A 146 -2.03 22.11 3.75
C LEU A 146 -1.03 22.02 4.90
N ASN A 147 0.28 21.97 4.62
CA ASN A 147 1.36 21.75 5.61
C ASN A 147 1.12 20.48 6.44
N ILE A 148 0.64 19.41 5.83
CA ILE A 148 0.42 18.15 6.51
C ILE A 148 1.76 17.45 6.72
N LEU A 149 2.09 17.15 7.96
CA LEU A 149 3.29 16.41 8.33
C LEU A 149 2.95 14.96 8.64
N PRO A 150 3.85 14.00 8.31
CA PRO A 150 3.72 12.63 8.74
C PRO A 150 3.61 12.53 10.26
N SER A 151 2.64 11.76 10.75
CA SER A 151 2.40 11.55 12.19
C SER A 151 2.25 10.05 12.44
N GLU A 152 2.70 9.59 13.62
CA GLU A 152 2.50 8.20 14.04
C GLU A 152 1.02 7.87 14.34
N GLU A 153 0.24 8.88 14.68
CA GLU A 153 -1.16 8.69 15.07
C GLU A 153 -2.12 8.68 13.88
N GLU A 154 -1.80 9.44 12.83
CA GLU A 154 -2.70 9.63 11.69
C GLU A 154 -1.95 9.69 10.36
N SER A 155 -2.37 8.87 9.39
CA SER A 155 -1.79 8.87 8.05
C SER A 155 -2.03 10.19 7.31
N VAL A 156 -1.10 10.56 6.41
CA VAL A 156 -1.21 11.76 5.57
C VAL A 156 -2.55 11.80 4.81
N LEU A 157 -2.98 10.66 4.27
CA LEU A 157 -4.27 10.56 3.57
C LEU A 157 -5.45 10.87 4.48
N SER A 158 -5.42 10.39 5.72
CA SER A 158 -6.45 10.64 6.73
C SER A 158 -6.52 12.11 7.11
N GLN A 159 -5.39 12.71 7.44
CA GLN A 159 -5.29 14.15 7.76
C GLN A 159 -5.78 15.03 6.61
N MET A 160 -5.33 14.71 5.37
CA MET A 160 -5.75 15.41 4.17
C MET A 160 -7.26 15.30 3.95
N THR A 161 -7.82 14.10 4.05
CA THR A 161 -9.25 13.88 3.85
C THR A 161 -10.07 14.65 4.89
N ARG A 162 -9.62 14.67 6.15
CA ARG A 162 -10.27 15.45 7.23
C ARG A 162 -10.19 16.95 6.98
N SER A 163 -9.07 17.45 6.52
CA SER A 163 -8.87 18.88 6.21
C SER A 163 -9.69 19.33 5.01
N VAL A 164 -9.83 18.45 4.00
CA VAL A 164 -10.55 18.78 2.75
C VAL A 164 -12.06 18.58 2.88
N ALA A 165 -12.50 17.44 3.39
CA ALA A 165 -13.90 17.02 3.41
C ALA A 165 -14.54 17.03 4.80
N GLY A 166 -13.77 17.38 5.86
CA GLY A 166 -14.23 17.30 7.24
C GLY A 166 -14.33 15.86 7.76
N GLY A 167 -14.87 15.69 8.97
CA GLY A 167 -15.07 14.38 9.62
C GLY A 167 -16.36 13.66 9.23
N GLY A 168 -16.92 13.97 8.07
CA GLY A 168 -18.21 13.45 7.62
C GLY A 168 -18.13 12.10 6.88
N VAL A 169 -19.20 11.80 6.13
CA VAL A 169 -19.36 10.52 5.40
C VAL A 169 -18.19 10.22 4.46
N ILE A 170 -17.67 11.25 3.76
CA ILE A 170 -16.54 11.09 2.82
C ILE A 170 -15.29 10.62 3.56
N TYR A 171 -15.04 11.12 4.76
CA TYR A 171 -13.91 10.71 5.59
C TYR A 171 -13.99 9.20 5.92
N TYR A 172 -15.10 8.74 6.46
CA TYR A 172 -15.28 7.33 6.81
C TYR A 172 -15.30 6.42 5.58
N TRP A 173 -15.82 6.91 4.45
CA TRP A 173 -15.76 6.20 3.17
C TRP A 173 -14.31 5.95 2.76
N VAL A 174 -13.48 6.99 2.70
CA VAL A 174 -12.07 6.85 2.32
C VAL A 174 -11.33 5.95 3.32
N GLN A 175 -11.53 6.12 4.62
CA GLN A 175 -10.88 5.28 5.63
C GLN A 175 -11.27 3.80 5.51
N PHE A 176 -12.55 3.51 5.29
CA PHE A 176 -13.03 2.14 5.13
C PHE A 176 -12.44 1.48 3.89
N PHE A 177 -12.45 2.15 2.75
CA PHE A 177 -11.90 1.58 1.52
C PHE A 177 -10.38 1.56 1.51
N THR A 178 -9.71 2.46 2.23
CA THR A 178 -8.26 2.35 2.50
C THR A 178 -7.94 1.08 3.27
N MET A 179 -8.69 0.78 4.31
CA MET A 179 -8.53 -0.48 5.06
C MET A 179 -8.78 -1.70 4.15
N MET A 180 -9.83 -1.67 3.34
CA MET A 180 -10.14 -2.76 2.41
C MET A 180 -9.03 -3.01 1.39
N ILE A 181 -8.47 -1.94 0.80
CA ILE A 181 -7.40 -2.10 -0.20
C ILE A 181 -6.09 -2.58 0.43
N LEU A 182 -5.79 -2.19 1.68
CA LEU A 182 -4.62 -2.70 2.40
C LEU A 182 -4.74 -4.19 2.72
N ILE A 183 -5.94 -4.65 3.11
CA ILE A 183 -6.22 -6.09 3.30
C ILE A 183 -6.04 -6.82 1.97
N LEU A 184 -6.52 -6.25 0.87
CA LEU A 184 -6.39 -6.81 -0.46
C LEU A 184 -4.92 -6.90 -0.90
N ALA A 185 -4.13 -5.85 -0.64
CA ALA A 185 -2.70 -5.83 -0.90
C ALA A 185 -1.95 -6.91 -0.10
N ALA A 186 -2.27 -7.07 1.17
CA ALA A 186 -1.71 -8.14 2.00
C ALA A 186 -2.07 -9.53 1.45
N ASN A 187 -3.30 -9.72 0.95
CA ASN A 187 -3.75 -10.98 0.37
C ASN A 187 -2.97 -11.36 -0.90
N THR A 188 -2.54 -10.38 -1.71
CA THR A 188 -1.69 -10.62 -2.88
C THR A 188 -0.38 -11.33 -2.49
N GLY A 189 0.24 -10.93 -1.38
CA GLY A 189 1.43 -11.61 -0.85
C GLY A 189 1.19 -13.08 -0.51
N TYR A 190 -0.01 -13.42 -0.02
CA TYR A 190 -0.39 -14.81 0.28
C TYR A 190 -0.59 -15.68 -0.97
N GLN A 191 -0.76 -15.09 -2.13
CA GLN A 191 -0.86 -15.79 -3.40
C GLN A 191 0.48 -15.92 -4.09
N ASP A 192 1.23 -14.82 -4.17
CA ASP A 192 2.46 -14.76 -4.95
C ASP A 192 3.63 -15.44 -4.23
N PHE A 193 3.84 -15.20 -2.94
CA PHE A 193 4.96 -15.78 -2.19
C PHE A 193 4.95 -17.33 -2.20
N PRO A 194 3.85 -18.03 -1.91
CA PRO A 194 3.84 -19.49 -1.94
C PRO A 194 4.07 -20.05 -3.34
N ARG A 195 3.56 -19.37 -4.36
CA ARG A 195 3.73 -19.76 -5.76
C ARG A 195 5.21 -19.63 -6.19
N LEU A 196 5.81 -18.48 -5.96
CA LEU A 196 7.22 -18.23 -6.28
C LEU A 196 8.14 -19.15 -5.50
N SER A 197 7.90 -19.32 -4.19
CA SER A 197 8.66 -20.25 -3.34
C SER A 197 8.60 -21.66 -3.86
N SER A 198 7.46 -22.10 -4.42
CA SER A 198 7.34 -23.43 -4.99
C SER A 198 8.16 -23.60 -6.27
N PHE A 199 8.29 -22.57 -7.11
CA PHE A 199 9.17 -22.60 -8.28
C PHE A 199 10.63 -22.68 -7.88
N LEU A 200 11.07 -21.83 -6.95
CA LEU A 200 12.44 -21.87 -6.41
C LEU A 200 12.78 -23.21 -5.75
N ALA A 201 11.81 -23.84 -5.09
CA ALA A 201 12.00 -25.15 -4.50
C ALA A 201 12.12 -26.28 -5.54
N LYS A 202 11.42 -26.17 -6.69
CA LYS A 202 11.60 -27.09 -7.83
C LYS A 202 12.98 -26.97 -8.44
N ASP A 203 13.52 -25.75 -8.52
CA ASP A 203 14.84 -25.45 -9.07
C ASP A 203 15.97 -25.71 -8.04
N GLY A 204 15.62 -26.15 -6.81
CA GLY A 204 16.60 -26.52 -5.78
C GLY A 204 17.12 -25.37 -4.92
N PHE A 205 16.64 -24.13 -5.10
CA PHE A 205 17.05 -22.96 -4.31
C PHE A 205 16.31 -22.85 -2.97
N MET A 206 15.22 -23.59 -2.78
CA MET A 206 14.45 -23.61 -1.54
C MET A 206 14.15 -25.08 -1.12
N PRO A 207 13.79 -25.28 0.17
CA PRO A 207 13.46 -26.62 0.66
C PRO A 207 12.34 -27.29 -0.14
N ARG A 208 12.52 -28.56 -0.50
CA ARG A 208 11.57 -29.31 -1.36
C ARG A 208 10.15 -29.40 -0.79
N TRP A 209 9.97 -29.31 0.54
CA TRP A 209 8.64 -29.34 1.13
C TRP A 209 7.75 -28.15 0.71
N MET A 210 8.33 -27.04 0.23
CA MET A 210 7.56 -25.91 -0.32
C MET A 210 6.90 -26.21 -1.68
N THR A 211 7.26 -27.32 -2.35
CA THR A 211 6.60 -27.73 -3.59
C THR A 211 5.29 -28.46 -3.34
N HIS A 212 5.03 -28.95 -2.13
CA HIS A 212 3.84 -29.73 -1.83
C HIS A 212 2.59 -28.85 -1.83
N ARG A 213 1.60 -29.32 -2.56
CA ARG A 213 0.25 -28.76 -2.50
C ARG A 213 -0.57 -29.59 -1.50
N GLY A 214 -1.25 -28.90 -0.61
CA GLY A 214 -2.20 -29.53 0.31
C GLY A 214 -3.44 -30.07 -0.41
N ASP A 215 -4.34 -30.69 0.31
CA ASP A 215 -5.58 -31.32 -0.20
C ASP A 215 -6.47 -30.39 -1.05
N ARG A 216 -6.32 -29.07 -0.87
CA ARG A 216 -7.05 -28.05 -1.64
C ARG A 216 -6.26 -27.45 -2.80
N LEU A 217 -5.19 -28.11 -3.24
CA LEU A 217 -4.28 -27.70 -4.30
C LEU A 217 -3.57 -26.35 -4.03
N VAL A 218 -3.50 -25.95 -2.77
CA VAL A 218 -2.84 -24.73 -2.31
C VAL A 218 -1.46 -25.06 -1.73
N TYR A 219 -0.50 -24.17 -1.89
CA TYR A 219 0.85 -24.31 -1.30
C TYR A 219 0.82 -23.96 0.19
N SER A 220 0.26 -24.86 1.00
CA SER A 220 -0.04 -24.62 2.42
C SER A 220 1.20 -24.24 3.24
N TYR A 221 2.34 -24.86 2.98
CA TYR A 221 3.59 -24.55 3.69
C TYR A 221 4.09 -23.13 3.41
N GLY A 222 4.00 -22.66 2.15
CA GLY A 222 4.36 -21.30 1.81
C GLY A 222 3.49 -20.26 2.54
N ILE A 223 2.17 -20.51 2.60
CA ILE A 223 1.23 -19.67 3.33
C ILE A 223 1.57 -19.59 4.82
N ILE A 224 1.85 -20.74 5.45
CA ILE A 224 2.19 -20.81 6.89
C ILE A 224 3.51 -20.10 7.17
N VAL A 225 4.54 -20.30 6.34
CA VAL A 225 5.82 -19.62 6.49
C VAL A 225 5.66 -18.12 6.37
N LEU A 226 4.93 -17.65 5.37
CA LEU A 226 4.65 -16.22 5.21
C LEU A 226 3.92 -15.65 6.44
N ALA A 227 2.89 -16.34 6.92
CA ALA A 227 2.14 -15.93 8.10
C ALA A 227 3.02 -15.86 9.35
N PHE A 228 3.90 -16.84 9.53
CA PHE A 228 4.84 -16.87 10.65
C PHE A 228 5.82 -15.70 10.59
N LEU A 229 6.46 -15.47 9.42
CA LEU A 229 7.40 -14.37 9.24
C LEU A 229 6.72 -13.00 9.39
N ALA A 230 5.54 -12.82 8.83
CA ALA A 230 4.75 -11.60 8.99
C ALA A 230 4.39 -11.35 10.47
N SER A 231 3.94 -12.38 11.18
CA SER A 231 3.63 -12.28 12.61
C SER A 231 4.86 -11.95 13.44
N LEU A 232 6.01 -12.54 13.12
CA LEU A 232 7.28 -12.24 13.78
C LEU A 232 7.66 -10.76 13.59
N LEU A 233 7.57 -10.24 12.37
CA LEU A 233 7.85 -8.81 12.09
C LEU A 233 6.89 -7.90 12.85
N ILE A 234 5.59 -8.20 12.86
CA ILE A 234 4.60 -7.43 13.61
C ILE A 234 4.95 -7.39 15.12
N LEU A 235 5.38 -8.49 15.69
CA LEU A 235 5.77 -8.57 17.10
C LEU A 235 7.07 -7.78 17.37
N VAL A 236 8.09 -7.93 16.53
CA VAL A 236 9.40 -7.27 16.68
C VAL A 236 9.23 -5.74 16.58
N PHE A 237 8.50 -5.27 15.59
CA PHE A 237 8.27 -3.84 15.36
C PHE A 237 7.04 -3.30 16.08
N ARG A 238 6.34 -4.11 16.88
CA ARG A 238 5.13 -3.72 17.62
C ARG A 238 4.04 -3.11 16.73
N ALA A 239 3.93 -3.60 15.50
CA ALA A 239 3.04 -3.06 14.46
C ALA A 239 3.23 -1.55 14.22
N ASP A 240 4.47 -1.07 14.32
CA ASP A 240 4.84 0.30 13.97
C ASP A 240 5.17 0.34 12.47
N GLU A 241 4.29 0.98 11.70
CA GLU A 241 4.40 1.09 10.26
C GLU A 241 5.64 1.89 9.84
N ILE A 242 5.91 3.00 10.52
CA ILE A 242 7.02 3.90 10.18
C ILE A 242 8.36 3.20 10.41
N ALA A 243 8.47 2.42 11.48
CA ALA A 243 9.67 1.63 11.75
C ALA A 243 9.89 0.48 10.75
N MET A 244 8.82 -0.04 10.13
CA MET A 244 8.90 -1.12 9.14
C MET A 244 9.20 -0.63 7.72
N LEU A 245 8.88 0.61 7.37
CA LEU A 245 9.08 1.16 6.02
C LEU A 245 10.51 1.05 5.49
N PRO A 246 11.58 1.33 6.25
CA PRO A 246 12.95 1.18 5.77
C PRO A 246 13.31 -0.26 5.40
N LEU A 247 12.81 -1.24 6.18
CA LEU A 247 13.04 -2.66 5.89
C LEU A 247 12.34 -3.07 4.59
N TYR A 248 11.12 -2.58 4.38
CA TYR A 248 10.37 -2.80 3.15
C TYR A 248 11.09 -2.17 1.94
N ALA A 249 11.52 -0.91 2.04
CA ALA A 249 12.25 -0.21 0.99
C ALA A 249 13.54 -0.94 0.62
N LEU A 250 14.28 -1.44 1.60
CA LEU A 250 15.51 -2.20 1.39
C LEU A 250 15.23 -3.52 0.66
N GLY A 251 14.17 -4.24 1.04
CA GLY A 251 13.75 -5.47 0.37
C GLY A 251 13.38 -5.25 -1.10
N VAL A 252 12.63 -4.17 -1.40
CA VAL A 252 12.24 -3.80 -2.77
C VAL A 252 13.47 -3.45 -3.61
N MET A 253 14.36 -2.60 -3.09
CA MET A 253 15.57 -2.21 -3.81
C MET A 253 16.50 -3.39 -4.08
N LEU A 254 16.67 -4.27 -3.10
CA LEU A 254 17.45 -5.49 -3.24
C LEU A 254 16.84 -6.41 -4.32
N SER A 255 15.54 -6.58 -4.32
CA SER A 255 14.83 -7.39 -5.32
C SER A 255 15.03 -6.84 -6.72
N PHE A 256 14.86 -5.53 -6.91
CA PHE A 256 15.08 -4.90 -8.23
C PHE A 256 16.53 -5.01 -8.69
N THR A 257 17.49 -4.83 -7.79
CA THR A 257 18.92 -4.95 -8.13
C THR A 257 19.31 -6.37 -8.52
N LEU A 258 18.77 -7.38 -7.83
CA LEU A 258 19.07 -8.78 -8.12
C LEU A 258 18.35 -9.32 -9.37
N SER A 259 17.27 -8.66 -9.81
CA SER A 259 16.51 -9.06 -11.01
C SER A 259 17.09 -8.52 -12.31
N GLN A 260 18.06 -7.61 -12.27
CA GLN A 260 18.76 -7.03 -13.42
C GLN A 260 20.05 -7.77 -13.72
#